data_5ca97fc52a805b1aa7cb37b6ac56f0da
#
_entry.id   5ca97fc52a805b1aa7cb37b6ac56f0da
#
_cell.length_a   1.000
_cell.length_b   1.000
_cell.length_c   1.000
_cell.angle_alpha   90.00
_cell.angle_beta   90.00
_cell.angle_gamma   90.00
#
_symmetry.space_group_name_H-M   'P 1'
#
loop_
_entity.id
_entity.type
_entity.pdbx_description
1 polymer ?
#
loop_
_entity_poly.entity_id
_entity_poly.type
_entity_poly.pdbx_seq_one_letter_code
_entity_poly.pdbx_strand_id
1 'polypeptide(L)'
;SEMCIRDRSKVQDIKKSSLTFAPEAGSQRMRNVINKGLTEEVILDGAGKAFEGGWNKVKLYFMLGLPTETEDDIKGIAHLAEKIAERYYEIPKDQRNGKCQITVSSSFFIPKPFTPFQWAPMNTEEDFLKKASIVKAEVRAQLNQKSIRYIYHEADISLLEGFLARGDRKCAEVIEKAYRKGAIFDAWSEYFRKDAWEEAFAETGIDIMFY
;
A
#
# COMPACT_ATOMS: atom_id res chain seq x y z
N SER A 1 10.38 -13.08 6.28
CA SER A 1 10.79 -13.03 7.55
C SER A 1 10.29 -14.12 8.47
N GLU A 2 10.85 -15.32 8.33
CA GLU A 2 10.56 -16.46 9.20
C GLU A 2 10.97 -16.23 10.67
N MET A 3 11.87 -15.29 10.91
CA MET A 3 12.39 -14.98 12.25
C MET A 3 11.34 -14.43 13.22
N CYS A 4 10.27 -13.78 12.72
CA CYS A 4 9.19 -13.27 13.56
C CYS A 4 8.18 -14.32 14.03
N ILE A 5 8.16 -15.53 13.40
CA ILE A 5 7.17 -16.57 13.71
C ILE A 5 7.64 -17.46 14.87
N ARG A 6 8.94 -17.73 15.00
CA ARG A 6 9.50 -18.62 16.05
C ARG A 6 9.56 -18.00 17.45
N ASP A 7 9.69 -16.68 17.58
CA ASP A 7 9.77 -16.02 18.89
C ASP A 7 8.40 -15.69 19.51
N ARG A 8 7.30 -16.04 18.85
CA ARG A 8 5.93 -15.67 19.25
C ARG A 8 5.43 -16.33 20.51
N SER A 9 5.93 -17.53 20.85
CA SER A 9 5.54 -18.21 22.08
C SER A 9 6.01 -17.50 23.36
N LYS A 10 7.03 -16.64 23.25
CA LYS A 10 7.59 -15.86 24.37
C LYS A 10 6.93 -14.49 24.59
N VAL A 11 6.05 -14.06 23.68
CA VAL A 11 5.40 -12.72 23.69
C VAL A 11 3.95 -12.79 24.14
N GLN A 12 3.50 -13.89 24.73
CA GLN A 12 2.10 -14.12 25.12
C GLN A 12 1.56 -13.12 26.15
N ASP A 13 2.43 -12.46 26.93
CA ASP A 13 2.04 -11.52 27.99
C ASP A 13 2.10 -10.03 27.58
N ILE A 14 2.52 -9.71 26.35
CA ILE A 14 2.60 -8.34 25.88
C ILE A 14 1.36 -8.02 25.04
N LYS A 15 0.81 -6.82 25.17
CA LYS A 15 -0.33 -6.30 24.37
C LYS A 15 -0.13 -6.61 22.90
N LYS A 16 -0.96 -7.51 22.34
CA LYS A 16 -0.85 -7.98 20.96
C LYS A 16 -1.06 -6.81 19.99
N SER A 17 0.01 -6.37 19.35
CA SER A 17 -0.03 -5.41 18.24
C SER A 17 -0.61 -6.07 16.98
N SER A 18 -0.90 -5.29 15.94
CA SER A 18 -1.32 -5.84 14.64
C SER A 18 -0.19 -6.65 14.00
N LEU A 19 -0.53 -7.79 13.41
CA LEU A 19 0.38 -8.54 12.56
C LEU A 19 0.47 -7.87 11.19
N THR A 20 1.67 -7.72 10.65
CA THR A 20 1.87 -7.04 9.37
C THR A 20 2.41 -8.00 8.32
N PHE A 21 1.78 -8.01 7.16
CA PHE A 21 2.27 -8.66 5.94
C PHE A 21 2.42 -7.63 4.83
N ALA A 22 3.38 -7.84 3.97
CA ALA A 22 3.59 -7.04 2.76
C ALA A 22 3.52 -7.92 1.51
N PRO A 23 2.33 -8.31 1.06
CA PRO A 23 2.16 -9.06 -0.19
C PRO A 23 2.61 -8.26 -1.40
N GLU A 24 2.56 -6.95 -1.35
CA GLU A 24 2.87 -5.94 -2.37
C GLU A 24 1.92 -5.95 -3.58
N ALA A 25 1.31 -7.09 -3.92
CA ALA A 25 0.37 -7.22 -5.02
C ALA A 25 -0.79 -8.16 -4.67
N GLY A 26 -1.97 -7.91 -5.25
CA GLY A 26 -3.19 -8.65 -4.96
C GLY A 26 -3.19 -10.08 -5.49
N SER A 27 -2.62 -10.29 -6.68
CA SER A 27 -2.58 -11.61 -7.31
C SER A 27 -1.23 -12.29 -7.18
N GLN A 28 -1.22 -13.64 -7.25
CA GLN A 28 0.03 -14.40 -7.29
C GLN A 28 0.83 -14.09 -8.57
N ARG A 29 0.12 -13.86 -9.70
CA ARG A 29 0.75 -13.44 -10.95
C ARG A 29 1.60 -12.19 -10.75
N MET A 30 1.03 -11.16 -10.14
CA MET A 30 1.75 -9.91 -9.91
C MET A 30 2.87 -10.06 -8.87
N ARG A 31 2.67 -10.84 -7.82
CA ARG A 31 3.77 -11.17 -6.88
C ARG A 31 4.94 -11.84 -7.60
N ASN A 32 4.67 -12.71 -8.57
CA ASN A 32 5.73 -13.32 -9.39
C ASN A 32 6.42 -12.30 -10.30
N VAL A 33 5.67 -11.38 -10.92
CA VAL A 33 6.23 -10.31 -11.76
C VAL A 33 7.23 -9.44 -11.00
N ILE A 34 6.92 -9.09 -9.76
CA ILE A 34 7.81 -8.28 -8.92
C ILE A 34 8.82 -9.12 -8.13
N ASN A 35 8.92 -10.41 -8.44
CA ASN A 35 9.81 -11.36 -7.74
C ASN A 35 9.60 -11.40 -6.22
N LYS A 36 8.37 -11.23 -5.77
CA LYS A 36 8.00 -11.37 -4.36
C LYS A 36 7.76 -12.85 -4.06
N GLY A 37 8.73 -13.51 -3.48
CA GLY A 37 8.67 -14.94 -3.17
C GLY A 37 7.66 -15.34 -2.09
N LEU A 38 6.56 -14.59 -1.96
CA LEU A 38 5.50 -14.79 -0.98
C LEU A 38 4.24 -15.33 -1.65
N THR A 39 3.87 -16.57 -1.36
CA THR A 39 2.67 -17.19 -1.93
C THR A 39 1.42 -16.86 -1.10
N GLU A 40 0.25 -16.96 -1.72
CA GLU A 40 -1.02 -16.79 -1.04
C GLU A 40 -1.16 -17.78 0.12
N GLU A 41 -0.78 -19.04 -0.11
CA GLU A 41 -0.82 -20.10 0.90
C GLU A 41 0.00 -19.72 2.16
N VAL A 42 1.23 -19.23 1.97
CA VAL A 42 2.09 -18.79 3.08
C VAL A 42 1.47 -17.62 3.84
N ILE A 43 0.79 -16.69 3.15
CA ILE A 43 0.09 -15.58 3.81
C ILE A 43 -1.07 -16.10 4.66
N LEU A 44 -1.90 -16.97 4.08
CA LEU A 44 -3.07 -17.52 4.75
C LEU A 44 -2.70 -18.41 5.93
N ASP A 45 -1.69 -19.26 5.79
CA ASP A 45 -1.15 -20.09 6.88
C ASP A 45 -0.60 -19.22 8.01
N GLY A 46 0.19 -18.20 7.67
CA GLY A 46 0.74 -17.26 8.65
C GLY A 46 -0.34 -16.47 9.39
N ALA A 47 -1.39 -16.03 8.70
CA ALA A 47 -2.53 -15.35 9.31
C ALA A 47 -3.33 -16.31 10.21
N GLY A 48 -3.62 -17.54 9.74
CA GLY A 48 -4.33 -18.55 10.51
C GLY A 48 -3.63 -18.88 11.82
N LYS A 49 -2.34 -19.21 11.77
CA LYS A 49 -1.51 -19.46 12.96
C LYS A 49 -1.48 -18.28 13.95
N ALA A 50 -1.51 -17.06 13.43
CA ALA A 50 -1.57 -15.87 14.28
C ALA A 50 -2.92 -15.78 14.98
N PHE A 51 -4.01 -16.01 14.26
CA PHE A 51 -5.36 -15.98 14.82
C PHE A 51 -5.56 -17.06 15.89
N GLU A 52 -5.09 -18.29 15.66
CA GLU A 52 -5.03 -19.38 16.65
C GLU A 52 -4.20 -18.95 17.88
N GLY A 53 -3.12 -18.22 17.67
CA GLY A 53 -2.31 -17.59 18.73
C GLY A 53 -2.99 -16.39 19.40
N GLY A 54 -4.27 -16.06 19.06
CA GLY A 54 -5.10 -15.03 19.69
C GLY A 54 -4.87 -13.62 19.15
N TRP A 55 -4.23 -13.44 17.97
CA TRP A 55 -4.28 -12.17 17.25
C TRP A 55 -5.64 -12.01 16.59
N ASN A 56 -6.10 -10.77 16.44
CA ASN A 56 -7.32 -10.43 15.74
C ASN A 56 -7.16 -9.23 14.80
N LYS A 57 -5.93 -8.71 14.67
CA LYS A 57 -5.61 -7.56 13.84
C LYS A 57 -4.50 -7.91 12.86
N VAL A 58 -4.78 -7.69 11.57
CA VAL A 58 -3.82 -7.87 10.48
C VAL A 58 -3.71 -6.59 9.67
N LYS A 59 -2.50 -6.24 9.25
CA LYS A 59 -2.21 -5.14 8.35
C LYS A 59 -1.56 -5.69 7.08
N LEU A 60 -2.10 -5.30 5.93
CA LEU A 60 -1.63 -5.74 4.63
C LEU A 60 -1.17 -4.52 3.83
N TYR A 61 0.03 -4.59 3.27
CA TYR A 61 0.59 -3.54 2.41
C TYR A 61 0.62 -4.00 0.96
N PHE A 62 0.14 -3.12 0.08
CA PHE A 62 0.11 -3.33 -1.37
C PHE A 62 0.63 -2.11 -2.11
N MET A 63 1.01 -2.31 -3.37
CA MET A 63 1.27 -1.25 -4.34
C MET A 63 0.21 -1.30 -5.44
N LEU A 64 -0.22 -0.14 -5.92
CA LEU A 64 -1.06 0.04 -7.10
C LEU A 64 -0.26 0.71 -8.22
N GLY A 65 -0.51 0.35 -9.46
CA GLY A 65 0.18 0.89 -10.61
C GLY A 65 1.45 0.15 -11.00
N LEU A 66 1.60 -1.09 -10.54
CA LEU A 66 2.71 -1.96 -10.95
C LEU A 66 2.70 -2.21 -12.46
N PRO A 67 3.87 -2.33 -13.12
CA PRO A 67 3.95 -2.68 -14.52
C PRO A 67 3.19 -3.97 -14.83
N THR A 68 2.40 -3.96 -15.91
CA THR A 68 1.53 -5.07 -16.35
C THR A 68 0.35 -5.42 -15.44
N GLU A 69 0.06 -4.60 -14.43
CA GLU A 69 -1.08 -4.78 -13.54
C GLU A 69 -2.41 -4.70 -14.30
N THR A 70 -3.28 -5.67 -14.08
CA THR A 70 -4.63 -5.71 -14.63
C THR A 70 -5.68 -5.39 -13.55
N GLU A 71 -6.93 -5.16 -13.97
CA GLU A 71 -8.02 -4.92 -13.02
C GLU A 71 -8.25 -6.13 -12.10
N ASP A 72 -8.08 -7.35 -12.60
CA ASP A 72 -8.20 -8.58 -11.79
C ASP A 72 -7.10 -8.66 -10.72
N ASP A 73 -5.88 -8.19 -11.03
CA ASP A 73 -4.81 -8.11 -10.03
C ASP A 73 -5.15 -7.11 -8.93
N ILE A 74 -5.77 -5.97 -9.29
CA ILE A 74 -6.23 -4.94 -8.35
C ILE A 74 -7.33 -5.49 -7.45
N LYS A 75 -8.35 -6.16 -8.02
CA LYS A 75 -9.42 -6.83 -7.27
C LYS A 75 -8.89 -7.92 -6.35
N GLY A 76 -7.82 -8.60 -6.76
CA GLY A 76 -7.12 -9.59 -5.94
C GLY A 76 -6.69 -9.10 -4.56
N ILE A 77 -6.52 -7.78 -4.39
CA ILE A 77 -6.22 -7.16 -3.08
C ILE A 77 -7.38 -7.39 -2.11
N ALA A 78 -8.61 -7.13 -2.55
CA ALA A 78 -9.80 -7.34 -1.74
C ALA A 78 -10.06 -8.82 -1.48
N HIS A 79 -9.86 -9.66 -2.50
CA HIS A 79 -10.04 -11.11 -2.38
C HIS A 79 -9.05 -11.74 -1.39
N LEU A 80 -7.80 -11.29 -1.38
CA LEU A 80 -6.82 -11.78 -0.40
C LEU A 80 -7.20 -11.36 1.03
N ALA A 81 -7.67 -10.12 1.21
CA ALA A 81 -8.15 -9.66 2.50
C ALA A 81 -9.39 -10.45 2.98
N GLU A 82 -10.31 -10.78 2.06
CA GLU A 82 -11.49 -11.62 2.36
C GLU A 82 -11.07 -13.02 2.82
N LYS A 83 -10.18 -13.69 2.08
CA LYS A 83 -9.66 -15.01 2.48
C LYS A 83 -9.02 -15.02 3.86
N ILE A 84 -8.32 -13.93 4.22
CA ILE A 84 -7.76 -13.79 5.56
C ILE A 84 -8.87 -13.62 6.60
N ALA A 85 -9.95 -12.86 6.29
CA ALA A 85 -11.09 -12.75 7.17
C ALA A 85 -11.81 -14.10 7.36
N GLU A 86 -11.98 -14.88 6.28
CA GLU A 86 -12.54 -16.23 6.32
C GLU A 86 -11.75 -17.13 7.26
N ARG A 87 -10.41 -17.13 7.18
CA ARG A 87 -9.53 -17.88 8.09
C ARG A 87 -9.74 -17.52 9.56
N TYR A 88 -10.02 -16.23 9.87
CA TYR A 88 -10.38 -15.84 11.24
C TYR A 88 -11.72 -16.43 11.65
N TYR A 89 -12.71 -16.41 10.75
CA TYR A 89 -14.06 -16.88 11.06
C TYR A 89 -14.21 -18.42 11.05
N GLU A 90 -13.23 -19.17 10.56
CA GLU A 90 -13.15 -20.63 10.74
C GLU A 90 -12.90 -21.03 12.21
N ILE A 91 -12.28 -20.15 13.01
CA ILE A 91 -12.07 -20.38 14.44
C ILE A 91 -13.42 -20.37 15.17
N PRO A 92 -13.71 -21.35 16.05
CA PRO A 92 -14.92 -21.36 16.85
C PRO A 92 -15.13 -20.05 17.61
N LYS A 93 -16.38 -19.58 17.70
CA LYS A 93 -16.71 -18.24 18.23
C LYS A 93 -16.23 -18.04 19.67
N ASP A 94 -16.25 -19.07 20.48
CA ASP A 94 -15.80 -19.09 21.88
C ASP A 94 -14.27 -19.02 22.03
N GLN A 95 -13.54 -19.34 20.97
CA GLN A 95 -12.07 -19.30 20.93
C GLN A 95 -11.53 -18.03 20.26
N ARG A 96 -12.40 -17.19 19.67
CA ARG A 96 -11.99 -15.94 19.02
C ARG A 96 -11.65 -14.85 20.03
N ASN A 97 -10.55 -14.17 19.78
CA ASN A 97 -10.16 -13.01 20.59
C ASN A 97 -10.69 -11.69 19.98
N GLY A 98 -11.93 -11.33 20.33
CA GLY A 98 -12.53 -10.07 19.91
C GLY A 98 -13.06 -10.07 18.47
N LYS A 99 -12.99 -8.91 17.80
CA LYS A 99 -13.45 -8.73 16.41
C LYS A 99 -12.27 -8.77 15.44
N CYS A 100 -12.44 -9.45 14.31
CA CYS A 100 -11.49 -9.41 13.21
C CYS A 100 -11.32 -7.97 12.69
N GLN A 101 -10.08 -7.54 12.53
CA GLN A 101 -9.74 -6.24 11.97
C GLN A 101 -8.60 -6.39 10.96
N ILE A 102 -8.92 -6.22 9.69
CA ILE A 102 -7.95 -6.27 8.61
C ILE A 102 -7.82 -4.87 8.03
N THR A 103 -6.62 -4.30 8.08
CA THR A 103 -6.32 -3.03 7.42
C THR A 103 -5.55 -3.30 6.15
N VAL A 104 -6.15 -2.97 5.02
CA VAL A 104 -5.52 -2.98 3.70
C VAL A 104 -5.00 -1.58 3.43
N SER A 105 -3.70 -1.43 3.23
CA SER A 105 -3.04 -0.15 2.94
C SER A 105 -2.36 -0.24 1.58
N SER A 106 -2.73 0.63 0.65
CA SER A 106 -2.07 0.72 -0.65
C SER A 106 -1.23 1.99 -0.76
N SER A 107 0.01 1.84 -1.23
CA SER A 107 0.83 2.91 -1.77
C SER A 107 0.77 2.87 -3.30
N PHE A 108 1.18 3.95 -3.94
CA PHE A 108 1.29 3.98 -5.39
C PHE A 108 2.71 3.62 -5.83
N PHE A 109 2.79 2.87 -6.92
CA PHE A 109 4.08 2.44 -7.45
C PHE A 109 4.84 3.63 -8.04
N ILE A 110 6.07 3.80 -7.58
CA ILE A 110 7.00 4.81 -8.09
C ILE A 110 8.21 4.07 -8.68
N PRO A 111 8.48 4.21 -9.98
CA PRO A 111 9.64 3.59 -10.63
C PRO A 111 10.92 4.31 -10.20
N LYS A 112 11.57 3.79 -9.16
CA LYS A 112 12.78 4.41 -8.58
C LYS A 112 14.03 4.07 -9.40
N PRO A 113 14.97 5.00 -9.55
CA PRO A 113 16.26 4.76 -10.19
C PRO A 113 17.00 3.56 -9.56
N PHE A 114 17.81 2.89 -10.35
CA PHE A 114 18.61 1.72 -9.96
C PHE A 114 17.79 0.49 -9.52
N THR A 115 16.50 0.45 -9.86
CA THR A 115 15.64 -0.72 -9.68
C THR A 115 15.28 -1.36 -11.02
N PRO A 116 14.87 -2.65 -11.06
CA PRO A 116 14.48 -3.31 -12.31
C PRO A 116 13.38 -2.56 -13.10
N PHE A 117 12.50 -1.86 -12.42
CA PHE A 117 11.38 -1.12 -13.02
C PHE A 117 11.67 0.38 -13.22
N GLN A 118 12.90 0.83 -13.13
CA GLN A 118 13.26 2.24 -13.26
C GLN A 118 12.79 2.91 -14.57
N TRP A 119 12.61 2.13 -15.63
CA TRP A 119 12.14 2.62 -16.94
C TRP A 119 10.63 2.41 -17.18
N ALA A 120 9.92 1.88 -16.19
CA ALA A 120 8.48 1.76 -16.30
C ALA A 120 7.82 3.15 -16.21
N PRO A 121 6.71 3.38 -16.95
CA PRO A 121 5.95 4.60 -16.81
C PRO A 121 5.33 4.66 -15.41
N MET A 122 5.25 5.86 -14.85
CA MET A 122 4.46 6.14 -13.66
C MET A 122 3.02 6.44 -14.05
N ASN A 123 2.06 6.00 -13.26
CA ASN A 123 0.65 6.32 -13.49
C ASN A 123 0.37 7.79 -13.15
N THR A 124 -0.67 8.35 -13.78
CA THR A 124 -1.19 9.68 -13.46
C THR A 124 -1.95 9.67 -12.13
N GLU A 125 -2.26 10.84 -11.58
CA GLU A 125 -3.13 10.99 -10.40
C GLU A 125 -4.49 10.33 -10.65
N GLU A 126 -5.08 10.54 -11.83
CA GLU A 126 -6.38 9.96 -12.23
C GLU A 126 -6.31 8.42 -12.27
N ASP A 127 -5.23 7.86 -12.84
CA ASP A 127 -5.04 6.41 -12.90
C ASP A 127 -4.94 5.81 -11.49
N PHE A 128 -4.20 6.45 -10.60
CA PHE A 128 -4.05 6.01 -9.22
C PHE A 128 -5.38 6.03 -8.47
N LEU A 129 -6.13 7.13 -8.56
CA LEU A 129 -7.44 7.26 -7.93
C LEU A 129 -8.46 6.27 -8.50
N LYS A 130 -8.43 6.03 -9.80
CA LYS A 130 -9.26 5.00 -10.45
C LYS A 130 -8.95 3.61 -9.90
N LYS A 131 -7.67 3.23 -9.80
CA LYS A 131 -7.25 1.94 -9.25
C LYS A 131 -7.65 1.80 -7.77
N ALA A 132 -7.44 2.84 -6.97
CA ALA A 132 -7.87 2.85 -5.57
C ALA A 132 -9.40 2.71 -5.43
N SER A 133 -10.17 3.32 -6.35
CA SER A 133 -11.62 3.19 -6.36
C SER A 133 -12.08 1.76 -6.67
N ILE A 134 -11.38 1.03 -7.55
CA ILE A 134 -11.65 -0.39 -7.85
C ILE A 134 -11.45 -1.23 -6.59
N VAL A 135 -10.33 -1.08 -5.87
CA VAL A 135 -10.11 -1.80 -4.61
C VAL A 135 -11.21 -1.50 -3.61
N LYS A 136 -11.58 -0.21 -3.47
CA LYS A 136 -12.62 0.23 -2.52
C LYS A 136 -13.99 -0.37 -2.85
N ALA A 137 -14.34 -0.42 -4.12
CA ALA A 137 -15.59 -1.03 -4.58
C ALA A 137 -15.59 -2.55 -4.32
N GLU A 138 -14.48 -3.22 -4.64
CA GLU A 138 -14.36 -4.66 -4.47
C GLU A 138 -14.37 -5.07 -3.00
N VAL A 139 -13.70 -4.31 -2.10
CA VAL A 139 -13.78 -4.54 -0.65
C VAL A 139 -15.21 -4.44 -0.14
N ARG A 140 -16.01 -3.49 -0.66
CA ARG A 140 -17.43 -3.34 -0.28
C ARG A 140 -18.31 -4.49 -0.76
N ALA A 141 -17.90 -5.19 -1.80
CA ALA A 141 -18.61 -6.35 -2.34
C ALA A 141 -18.32 -7.64 -1.55
N GLN A 142 -17.29 -7.67 -0.71
CA GLN A 142 -16.91 -8.86 0.06
C GLN A 142 -17.89 -9.16 1.19
N LEU A 143 -18.03 -10.45 1.53
CA LEU A 143 -18.92 -10.92 2.60
C LEU A 143 -18.50 -10.35 3.96
N ASN A 144 -17.22 -10.35 4.25
CA ASN A 144 -16.64 -9.87 5.52
C ASN A 144 -16.20 -8.41 5.47
N GLN A 145 -16.78 -7.59 4.59
CA GLN A 145 -16.40 -6.18 4.39
C GLN A 145 -16.32 -5.36 5.69
N LYS A 146 -17.15 -5.67 6.69
CA LYS A 146 -17.14 -4.99 8.00
C LYS A 146 -15.87 -5.23 8.81
N SER A 147 -15.12 -6.27 8.48
CA SER A 147 -13.82 -6.60 9.08
C SER A 147 -12.65 -5.97 8.33
N ILE A 148 -12.89 -5.43 7.13
CA ILE A 148 -11.85 -4.94 6.22
C ILE A 148 -11.93 -3.41 6.14
N ARG A 149 -10.85 -2.74 6.51
CA ARG A 149 -10.67 -1.30 6.33
C ARG A 149 -9.65 -1.05 5.23
N TYR A 150 -10.04 -0.35 4.17
CA TYR A 150 -9.15 0.07 3.10
C TYR A 150 -8.71 1.51 3.26
N ILE A 151 -7.40 1.76 3.14
CA ILE A 151 -6.76 3.07 3.11
C ILE A 151 -5.71 3.10 2.00
N TYR A 152 -5.43 4.26 1.44
CA TYR A 152 -4.38 4.46 0.44
C TYR A 152 -3.70 5.81 0.65
N HIS A 153 -2.49 5.94 0.10
CA HIS A 153 -1.70 7.16 0.16
C HIS A 153 -2.28 8.24 -0.78
N GLU A 154 -2.01 9.51 -0.48
CA GLU A 154 -2.42 10.62 -1.34
C GLU A 154 -1.70 10.52 -2.70
N ALA A 155 -2.47 10.65 -3.78
CA ALA A 155 -1.96 10.46 -5.13
C ALA A 155 -1.03 11.60 -5.56
N ASP A 156 -1.36 12.83 -5.21
CA ASP A 156 -0.57 14.03 -5.51
C ASP A 156 0.78 14.03 -4.77
N ILE A 157 0.81 13.63 -3.50
CA ILE A 157 2.06 13.44 -2.74
C ILE A 157 2.92 12.36 -3.40
N SER A 158 2.29 11.28 -3.90
CA SER A 158 3.01 10.21 -4.58
C SER A 158 3.60 10.65 -5.93
N LEU A 159 2.91 11.53 -6.68
CA LEU A 159 3.47 12.15 -7.88
C LEU A 159 4.69 13.02 -7.56
N LEU A 160 4.60 13.82 -6.51
CA LEU A 160 5.73 14.62 -6.05
C LEU A 160 6.91 13.73 -5.60
N GLU A 161 6.64 12.61 -4.89
CA GLU A 161 7.69 11.63 -4.56
C GLU A 161 8.35 11.08 -5.83
N GLY A 162 7.57 10.79 -6.86
CA GLY A 162 8.07 10.33 -8.17
C GLY A 162 9.00 11.37 -8.81
N PHE A 163 8.58 12.62 -8.85
CA PHE A 163 9.40 13.73 -9.34
C PHE A 163 10.73 13.86 -8.58
N LEU A 164 10.67 13.87 -7.24
CA LEU A 164 11.88 14.01 -6.41
C LEU A 164 12.82 12.80 -6.50
N ALA A 165 12.26 11.58 -6.64
CA ALA A 165 13.05 10.35 -6.71
C ALA A 165 13.75 10.15 -8.07
N ARG A 166 13.16 10.67 -9.17
CA ARG A 166 13.61 10.44 -10.54
C ARG A 166 14.26 11.68 -11.16
N GLY A 167 14.05 12.82 -10.54
CA GLY A 167 14.45 14.12 -11.07
C GLY A 167 15.95 14.34 -11.14
N ASP A 168 16.34 15.29 -11.94
CA ASP A 168 17.70 15.77 -12.12
C ASP A 168 17.96 17.07 -11.34
N ARG A 169 19.06 17.75 -11.67
CA ARG A 169 19.44 19.02 -11.02
C ARG A 169 18.43 20.16 -11.21
N LYS A 170 17.58 20.10 -12.26
CA LYS A 170 16.56 21.12 -12.52
C LYS A 170 15.47 21.10 -11.44
N CYS A 171 15.26 19.97 -10.78
CA CYS A 171 14.34 19.87 -9.66
C CYS A 171 14.67 20.85 -8.52
N ALA A 172 15.94 21.25 -8.37
CA ALA A 172 16.36 22.18 -7.33
C ALA A 172 15.64 23.54 -7.46
N GLU A 173 15.41 24.02 -8.68
CA GLU A 173 14.70 25.29 -8.91
C GLU A 173 13.23 25.18 -8.50
N VAL A 174 12.57 24.07 -8.82
CA VAL A 174 11.18 23.82 -8.41
C VAL A 174 11.08 23.78 -6.87
N ILE A 175 11.99 23.01 -6.23
CA ILE A 175 12.02 22.87 -4.76
C ILE A 175 12.21 24.25 -4.10
N GLU A 176 13.15 25.06 -4.60
CA GLU A 176 13.39 26.39 -4.03
C GLU A 176 12.15 27.28 -4.15
N LYS A 177 11.49 27.30 -5.30
CA LYS A 177 10.27 28.09 -5.52
C LYS A 177 9.12 27.59 -4.65
N ALA A 178 8.88 26.30 -4.56
CA ALA A 178 7.86 25.71 -3.70
C ALA A 178 8.11 26.06 -2.22
N TYR A 179 9.37 25.93 -1.75
CA TYR A 179 9.76 26.31 -0.41
C TYR A 179 9.48 27.80 -0.11
N ARG A 180 9.86 28.70 -1.03
CA ARG A 180 9.59 30.15 -0.89
C ARG A 180 8.10 30.49 -0.84
N LYS A 181 7.25 29.60 -1.39
CA LYS A 181 5.78 29.70 -1.36
C LYS A 181 5.15 29.01 -0.13
N GLY A 182 5.98 28.44 0.76
CA GLY A 182 5.54 27.86 2.03
C GLY A 182 5.38 26.33 2.05
N ALA A 183 5.87 25.61 1.03
CA ALA A 183 5.96 24.16 1.04
C ALA A 183 7.14 23.72 1.94
N ILE A 184 6.88 23.44 3.22
CA ILE A 184 7.92 23.17 4.22
C ILE A 184 7.71 21.79 4.88
N PHE A 185 6.48 21.41 5.16
CA PHE A 185 6.14 20.19 5.89
C PHE A 185 5.34 19.19 5.04
N ASP A 186 5.71 19.03 3.78
CA ASP A 186 4.96 18.24 2.78
C ASP A 186 4.93 16.74 3.04
N ALA A 187 5.70 16.25 4.04
CA ALA A 187 5.61 14.87 4.50
C ALA A 187 4.33 14.55 5.29
N TRP A 188 3.61 15.57 5.75
CA TRP A 188 2.33 15.45 6.43
C TRP A 188 1.21 15.97 5.53
N SER A 189 0.23 15.14 5.23
CA SER A 189 -0.87 15.49 4.31
C SER A 189 -1.64 16.73 4.72
N GLU A 190 -1.78 16.99 6.03
CA GLU A 190 -2.43 18.19 6.55
C GLU A 190 -1.66 19.49 6.31
N TYR A 191 -0.36 19.40 6.01
CA TYR A 191 0.50 20.56 5.72
C TYR A 191 0.94 20.61 4.26
N PHE A 192 0.56 19.63 3.45
CA PHE A 192 0.94 19.56 2.04
C PHE A 192 0.37 20.74 1.26
N ARG A 193 1.25 21.51 0.62
CA ARG A 193 0.92 22.72 -0.14
C ARG A 193 0.93 22.42 -1.64
N LYS A 194 -0.11 21.71 -2.12
CA LYS A 194 -0.28 21.39 -3.54
C LYS A 194 -0.22 22.64 -4.42
N ASP A 195 -0.87 23.71 -4.00
CA ASP A 195 -0.89 25.00 -4.67
C ASP A 195 0.53 25.58 -4.89
N ALA A 196 1.37 25.53 -3.86
CA ALA A 196 2.75 26.03 -3.94
C ALA A 196 3.61 25.22 -4.92
N TRP A 197 3.40 23.90 -4.99
CA TRP A 197 4.09 23.04 -5.94
C TRP A 197 3.61 23.27 -7.37
N GLU A 198 2.29 23.35 -7.61
CA GLU A 198 1.71 23.61 -8.92
C GLU A 198 2.21 24.95 -9.51
N GLU A 199 2.24 26.02 -8.68
CA GLU A 199 2.81 27.30 -9.09
C GLU A 199 4.31 27.20 -9.37
N ALA A 200 5.08 26.47 -8.58
CA ALA A 200 6.52 26.31 -8.79
C ALA A 200 6.80 25.56 -10.10
N PHE A 201 6.04 24.53 -10.45
CA PHE A 201 6.13 23.84 -11.72
C PHE A 201 5.77 24.78 -12.90
N ALA A 202 4.69 25.55 -12.77
CA ALA A 202 4.28 26.51 -13.80
C ALA A 202 5.36 27.60 -14.05
N GLU A 203 5.96 28.13 -13.00
CA GLU A 203 6.99 29.17 -13.09
C GLU A 203 8.32 28.66 -13.66
N THR A 204 8.64 27.39 -13.47
CA THR A 204 9.87 26.78 -14.01
C THR A 204 9.70 26.19 -15.39
N GLY A 205 8.45 26.00 -15.84
CA GLY A 205 8.13 25.31 -17.09
C GLY A 205 8.49 23.82 -17.06
N ILE A 206 8.66 23.23 -15.87
CA ILE A 206 8.97 21.81 -15.71
C ILE A 206 7.66 21.02 -15.63
N ASP A 207 7.54 20.01 -16.48
CA ASP A 207 6.44 19.08 -16.46
C ASP A 207 6.75 17.92 -15.50
N ILE A 208 5.96 17.80 -14.43
CA ILE A 208 6.11 16.72 -13.45
C ILE A 208 5.97 15.33 -14.08
N MET A 209 5.18 15.21 -15.17
CA MET A 209 4.94 13.95 -15.86
C MET A 209 6.09 13.52 -16.78
N PHE A 210 7.07 14.40 -17.01
CA PHE A 210 8.27 14.07 -17.78
C PHE A 210 9.22 13.16 -16.99
N TYR A 211 9.24 13.26 -15.69
CA TYR A 211 10.06 12.45 -14.80
C TYR A 211 9.30 11.21 -14.33
#